data_1620d4a483dd194dca47635300b0286d
#
_entry.id   1620d4a483dd194dca47635300b0286d
#
_cell.length_a   1.000
_cell.length_b   1.000
_cell.length_c   1.000
_cell.angle_alpha   90.00
_cell.angle_beta   90.00
_cell.angle_gamma   90.00
#
_symmetry.space_group_name_H-M   'P 1'
#
loop_
_entity.id
_entity.type
_entity.pdbx_description
1 polymer ?
#
loop_
_entity_poly.entity_id
_entity_poly.type
_entity_poly.pdbx_seq_one_letter_code
_entity_poly.pdbx_strand_id
1 'polypeptide(L)'
;LDAINKRGNDPKRIEGLIAPGQYVLDPNMEAKDILKDLITRSTERYNETNIEERAQAIGLSPYELLTSASLVEREAPAGEFDKVARVILNRLDEPMRLEFDSTVNYGLEDVELATTDEAREEKTPWNTYAKEGLPDTPIASPSDDAIKAMEEPAEGNWKFFVTVDQEGTTVFSDSYDEHLGRVDDAIRSGVLDSKREGEGAGSGNGDAAAEQPAQ
;
A
#
# COMPACT_ATOMS: atom_id res chain seq x y z
N LEU A 1 13.22 -14.14 -2.24
CA LEU A 1 13.29 -15.10 -1.11
C LEU A 1 14.22 -14.66 0.02
N ASP A 2 15.31 -13.94 -0.26
CA ASP A 2 16.23 -13.48 0.79
C ASP A 2 15.59 -12.47 1.76
N ALA A 3 14.68 -11.63 1.28
CA ALA A 3 13.93 -10.69 2.12
C ALA A 3 13.03 -11.44 3.14
N ILE A 4 12.44 -12.57 2.72
CA ILE A 4 11.61 -13.42 3.58
C ILE A 4 12.44 -14.02 4.71
N ASN A 5 13.66 -14.43 4.42
CA ASN A 5 14.56 -15.06 5.40
C ASN A 5 15.02 -14.08 6.49
N LYS A 6 15.07 -12.77 6.19
CA LYS A 6 15.45 -11.74 7.16
C LYS A 6 14.49 -11.61 8.35
N ARG A 7 13.24 -12.03 8.21
CA ARG A 7 12.23 -11.94 9.27
C ARG A 7 12.14 -13.19 10.16
N GLY A 8 12.98 -14.19 9.94
CA GLY A 8 13.05 -15.39 10.78
C GLY A 8 11.71 -16.15 10.82
N ASN A 9 11.13 -16.30 12.02
CA ASN A 9 9.89 -17.04 12.24
C ASN A 9 8.62 -16.16 12.27
N ASP A 10 8.70 -14.89 11.93
CA ASP A 10 7.54 -14.00 11.85
C ASP A 10 6.54 -14.52 10.80
N PRO A 11 5.28 -14.83 11.17
CA PRO A 11 4.27 -15.32 10.21
C PRO A 11 3.97 -14.30 9.12
N LYS A 12 4.09 -13.00 9.38
CA LYS A 12 3.87 -11.92 8.39
C LYS A 12 4.89 -11.94 7.24
N ARG A 13 6.00 -12.70 7.37
CA ARG A 13 6.98 -12.84 6.28
C ARG A 13 6.44 -13.48 5.00
N ILE A 14 5.31 -14.19 5.08
CA ILE A 14 4.68 -14.83 3.93
C ILE A 14 3.54 -13.99 3.31
N GLU A 15 3.24 -12.82 3.87
CA GLU A 15 2.24 -11.93 3.31
C GLU A 15 2.59 -11.54 1.87
N GLY A 16 1.58 -11.50 1.00
CA GLY A 16 1.75 -11.18 -0.42
C GLY A 16 2.35 -12.30 -1.29
N LEU A 17 2.79 -13.42 -0.68
CA LEU A 17 3.38 -14.55 -1.42
C LEU A 17 2.34 -15.52 -1.98
N ILE A 18 1.09 -15.44 -1.53
CA ILE A 18 -0.02 -16.23 -2.06
C ILE A 18 -0.82 -15.31 -2.97
N ALA A 19 -0.73 -15.55 -4.28
CA ALA A 19 -1.47 -14.75 -5.26
C ALA A 19 -2.99 -14.95 -5.08
N PRO A 20 -3.80 -13.90 -5.22
CA PRO A 20 -5.25 -14.05 -5.21
C PRO A 20 -5.73 -15.00 -6.30
N GLY A 21 -6.74 -15.85 -5.99
CA GLY A 21 -7.28 -16.80 -6.97
C GLY A 21 -8.04 -17.95 -6.34
N GLN A 22 -8.46 -18.88 -7.19
CA GLN A 22 -9.12 -20.12 -6.77
C GLN A 22 -8.09 -21.26 -6.77
N TYR A 23 -8.00 -21.94 -5.64
CA TYR A 23 -7.11 -23.07 -5.47
C TYR A 23 -7.92 -24.35 -5.14
N VAL A 24 -7.61 -25.42 -5.86
CA VAL A 24 -8.15 -26.75 -5.53
C VAL A 24 -7.18 -27.42 -4.56
N LEU A 25 -7.64 -27.70 -3.35
CA LEU A 25 -6.84 -28.29 -2.28
C LEU A 25 -7.31 -29.72 -2.00
N ASP A 26 -6.36 -30.62 -1.67
CA ASP A 26 -6.70 -31.93 -1.12
C ASP A 26 -7.10 -31.77 0.34
N PRO A 27 -8.32 -32.16 0.74
CA PRO A 27 -8.80 -32.04 2.12
C PRO A 27 -8.02 -32.88 3.13
N ASN A 28 -7.19 -33.81 2.68
CA ASN A 28 -6.37 -34.65 3.55
C ASN A 28 -4.94 -34.11 3.78
N MET A 29 -4.57 -32.98 3.16
CA MET A 29 -3.27 -32.36 3.38
C MET A 29 -3.19 -31.70 4.74
N GLU A 30 -2.01 -31.75 5.36
CA GLU A 30 -1.69 -30.97 6.54
C GLU A 30 -1.63 -29.46 6.21
N ALA A 31 -2.04 -28.59 7.14
CA ALA A 31 -2.07 -27.13 6.92
C ALA A 31 -0.75 -26.55 6.43
N LYS A 32 0.38 -27.07 6.92
CA LYS A 32 1.72 -26.66 6.48
C LYS A 32 1.97 -27.00 5.00
N ASP A 33 1.52 -28.16 4.56
CA ASP A 33 1.71 -28.59 3.17
C ASP A 33 0.79 -27.82 2.22
N ILE A 34 -0.41 -27.47 2.67
CA ILE A 34 -1.33 -26.56 1.96
C ILE A 34 -0.65 -25.20 1.75
N LEU A 35 -0.12 -24.58 2.81
CA LEU A 35 0.56 -23.28 2.70
C LEU A 35 1.76 -23.36 1.75
N LYS A 36 2.56 -24.41 1.84
CA LYS A 36 3.69 -24.62 0.95
C LYS A 36 3.26 -24.76 -0.52
N ASP A 37 2.20 -25.53 -0.78
CA ASP A 37 1.64 -25.72 -2.12
C ASP A 37 1.12 -24.40 -2.70
N LEU A 38 0.37 -23.61 -1.92
CA LEU A 38 -0.13 -22.30 -2.32
C LEU A 38 1.01 -21.31 -2.69
N ILE A 39 2.05 -21.24 -1.85
CA ILE A 39 3.22 -20.38 -2.10
C ILE A 39 3.97 -20.87 -3.35
N THR A 40 4.13 -22.19 -3.51
CA THR A 40 4.82 -22.75 -4.69
C THR A 40 4.09 -22.39 -5.97
N ARG A 41 2.78 -22.62 -6.06
CA ARG A 41 1.95 -22.29 -7.24
C ARG A 41 1.95 -20.79 -7.52
N SER A 42 1.90 -19.96 -6.48
CA SER A 42 1.98 -18.50 -6.64
C SER A 42 3.35 -18.07 -7.17
N THR A 43 4.43 -18.67 -6.67
CA THR A 43 5.79 -18.40 -7.15
C THR A 43 5.95 -18.81 -8.63
N GLU A 44 5.42 -19.98 -9.02
CA GLU A 44 5.40 -20.44 -10.42
C GLU A 44 4.65 -19.43 -11.31
N ARG A 45 3.46 -18.98 -10.89
CA ARG A 45 2.68 -17.97 -11.61
C ARG A 45 3.43 -16.65 -11.78
N TYR A 46 4.08 -16.15 -10.74
CA TYR A 46 4.89 -14.93 -10.83
C TYR A 46 6.09 -15.10 -11.76
N ASN A 47 6.76 -16.27 -11.74
CA ASN A 47 7.88 -16.58 -12.63
C ASN A 47 7.42 -16.72 -14.10
N GLU A 48 6.27 -17.33 -14.38
CA GLU A 48 5.68 -17.42 -15.72
C GLU A 48 5.42 -16.04 -16.34
N THR A 49 5.17 -15.03 -15.51
CA THR A 49 4.98 -13.65 -15.95
C THR A 49 6.26 -12.81 -15.95
N ASN A 50 7.45 -13.43 -15.78
CA ASN A 50 8.74 -12.75 -15.74
C ASN A 50 8.81 -11.60 -14.72
N ILE A 51 8.30 -11.83 -13.51
CA ILE A 51 8.23 -10.79 -12.45
C ILE A 51 9.58 -10.15 -12.16
N GLU A 52 10.69 -10.89 -12.32
CA GLU A 52 12.04 -10.36 -12.08
C GLU A 52 12.41 -9.26 -13.10
N GLU A 53 12.19 -9.51 -14.39
CA GLU A 53 12.46 -8.54 -15.45
C GLU A 53 11.55 -7.32 -15.33
N ARG A 54 10.28 -7.53 -15.00
CA ARG A 54 9.27 -6.50 -14.84
C ARG A 54 9.59 -5.58 -13.65
N ALA A 55 9.99 -6.15 -12.51
CA ALA A 55 10.42 -5.38 -11.34
C ALA A 55 11.68 -4.56 -11.63
N GLN A 56 12.67 -5.16 -12.29
CA GLN A 56 13.91 -4.47 -12.64
C GLN A 56 13.69 -3.30 -13.60
N ALA A 57 12.69 -3.38 -14.49
CA ALA A 57 12.34 -2.31 -15.43
C ALA A 57 11.92 -1.01 -14.72
N ILE A 58 11.40 -1.10 -13.48
CA ILE A 58 11.00 0.03 -12.64
C ILE A 58 11.95 0.24 -11.44
N GLY A 59 13.12 -0.39 -11.45
CA GLY A 59 14.16 -0.22 -10.42
C GLY A 59 13.90 -0.94 -9.11
N LEU A 60 12.95 -1.88 -9.06
CA LEU A 60 12.59 -2.65 -7.87
C LEU A 60 13.06 -4.11 -7.98
N SER A 61 13.23 -4.77 -6.84
CA SER A 61 13.27 -6.22 -6.77
C SER A 61 11.86 -6.82 -6.87
N PRO A 62 11.69 -8.12 -7.21
CA PRO A 62 10.38 -8.76 -7.24
C PRO A 62 9.59 -8.64 -5.92
N TYR A 63 10.30 -8.69 -4.79
CA TYR A 63 9.66 -8.56 -3.48
C TYR A 63 9.22 -7.12 -3.19
N GLU A 64 10.00 -6.13 -3.60
CA GLU A 64 9.61 -4.72 -3.49
C GLU A 64 8.45 -4.38 -4.44
N LEU A 65 8.40 -4.99 -5.64
CA LEU A 65 7.25 -4.87 -6.53
C LEU A 65 5.97 -5.41 -5.86
N LEU A 66 6.01 -6.61 -5.27
CA LEU A 66 4.86 -7.16 -4.54
C LEU A 66 4.49 -6.30 -3.32
N THR A 67 5.49 -5.77 -2.61
CA THR A 67 5.26 -4.89 -1.47
C THR A 67 4.59 -3.60 -1.91
N SER A 68 5.08 -2.94 -2.96
CA SER A 68 4.48 -1.72 -3.50
C SER A 68 3.08 -1.96 -4.06
N ALA A 69 2.88 -3.07 -4.79
CA ALA A 69 1.57 -3.45 -5.31
C ALA A 69 0.56 -3.73 -4.18
N SER A 70 1.01 -4.26 -3.03
CA SER A 70 0.14 -4.45 -1.88
C SER A 70 -0.33 -3.11 -1.25
N LEU A 71 0.48 -2.07 -1.38
CA LEU A 71 0.07 -0.70 -1.00
C LEU A 71 -0.97 -0.16 -1.97
N VAL A 72 -0.75 -0.31 -3.28
CA VAL A 72 -1.76 0.07 -4.30
C VAL A 72 -3.08 -0.63 -4.03
N GLU A 73 -3.07 -1.95 -3.76
CA GLU A 73 -4.26 -2.74 -3.44
C GLU A 73 -5.04 -2.20 -2.23
N ARG A 74 -4.33 -1.64 -1.23
CA ARG A 74 -4.94 -1.18 0.01
C ARG A 74 -5.34 0.29 0.00
N GLU A 75 -4.66 1.11 -0.79
CA GLU A 75 -4.82 2.57 -0.78
C GLU A 75 -5.64 3.09 -1.97
N ALA A 76 -5.58 2.39 -3.11
CA ALA A 76 -6.14 2.94 -4.34
C ALA A 76 -7.66 2.75 -4.43
N PRO A 77 -8.42 3.81 -4.71
CA PRO A 77 -9.81 3.68 -5.12
C PRO A 77 -9.94 2.89 -6.43
N ALA A 78 -11.11 2.30 -6.65
CA ALA A 78 -11.38 1.56 -7.87
C ALA A 78 -11.16 2.43 -9.12
N GLY A 79 -10.31 1.96 -10.03
CA GLY A 79 -9.99 2.65 -11.29
C GLY A 79 -8.84 3.66 -11.20
N GLU A 80 -8.19 3.82 -10.03
CA GLU A 80 -7.09 4.77 -9.82
C GLU A 80 -5.75 4.09 -9.44
N PHE A 81 -5.62 2.78 -9.67
CA PHE A 81 -4.44 2.00 -9.32
C PHE A 81 -3.16 2.55 -9.96
N ASP A 82 -3.19 2.90 -11.21
CA ASP A 82 -2.06 3.43 -11.98
C ASP A 82 -1.58 4.80 -11.47
N LYS A 83 -2.50 5.66 -10.99
CA LYS A 83 -2.16 6.96 -10.41
C LYS A 83 -1.58 6.82 -9.00
N VAL A 84 -2.17 5.95 -8.17
CA VAL A 84 -1.62 5.66 -6.82
C VAL A 84 -0.24 5.00 -6.94
N ALA A 85 -0.05 4.09 -7.90
CA ALA A 85 1.26 3.52 -8.22
C ALA A 85 2.28 4.62 -8.57
N ARG A 86 1.87 5.62 -9.37
CA ARG A 86 2.71 6.78 -9.70
C ARG A 86 3.10 7.58 -8.45
N VAL A 87 2.14 7.84 -7.54
CA VAL A 87 2.43 8.54 -6.27
C VAL A 87 3.46 7.76 -5.45
N ILE A 88 3.31 6.45 -5.32
CA ILE A 88 4.26 5.59 -4.59
C ILE A 88 5.66 5.72 -5.18
N LEU A 89 5.82 5.56 -6.50
CA LEU A 89 7.12 5.66 -7.16
C LEU A 89 7.73 7.06 -7.01
N ASN A 90 6.94 8.12 -7.20
CA ASN A 90 7.44 9.49 -7.05
C ASN A 90 7.93 9.78 -5.62
N ARG A 91 7.26 9.23 -4.59
CA ARG A 91 7.71 9.37 -3.20
C ARG A 91 8.94 8.52 -2.90
N LEU A 92 9.07 7.33 -3.50
CA LEU A 92 10.25 6.47 -3.34
C LEU A 92 11.50 7.07 -4.03
N ASP A 93 11.34 7.81 -5.12
CA ASP A 93 12.42 8.48 -5.84
C ASP A 93 12.93 9.74 -5.11
N GLU A 94 12.21 10.23 -4.12
CA GLU A 94 12.56 11.37 -3.29
C GLU A 94 12.75 10.93 -1.81
N PRO A 95 13.43 11.71 -0.97
CA PRO A 95 13.52 11.45 0.47
C PRO A 95 12.18 11.78 1.15
N MET A 96 11.12 11.09 0.77
CA MET A 96 9.75 11.28 1.20
C MET A 96 9.17 10.00 1.77
N ARG A 97 8.48 10.09 2.91
CA ARG A 97 7.79 8.96 3.51
C ARG A 97 6.52 8.64 2.73
N LEU A 98 6.08 7.38 2.74
CA LEU A 98 4.85 6.98 2.05
C LEU A 98 3.59 7.38 2.82
N GLU A 99 3.63 7.37 4.16
CA GLU A 99 2.58 7.88 5.05
C GLU A 99 1.18 7.30 4.75
N PHE A 100 1.09 5.99 4.68
CA PHE A 100 -0.16 5.27 4.44
C PHE A 100 -0.73 4.68 5.72
N ASP A 101 -1.99 5.02 6.05
CA ASP A 101 -2.70 4.52 7.24
C ASP A 101 -2.82 2.99 7.24
N SER A 102 -3.00 2.37 6.07
CA SER A 102 -3.03 0.91 5.93
C SER A 102 -1.78 0.22 6.48
N THR A 103 -0.62 0.87 6.41
CA THR A 103 0.65 0.34 6.94
C THR A 103 0.72 0.41 8.46
N VAL A 104 0.12 1.43 9.06
CA VAL A 104 -0.03 1.56 10.51
C VAL A 104 -0.97 0.48 11.03
N ASN A 105 -2.17 0.40 10.46
CA ASN A 105 -3.19 -0.59 10.83
C ASN A 105 -2.66 -2.02 10.71
N TYR A 106 -1.96 -2.35 9.63
CA TYR A 106 -1.33 -3.66 9.47
C TYR A 106 -0.29 -3.95 10.55
N GLY A 107 0.52 -2.96 10.91
CA GLY A 107 1.56 -3.08 11.92
C GLY A 107 1.01 -3.28 13.34
N LEU A 108 -0.10 -2.63 13.65
CA LEU A 108 -0.76 -2.69 14.95
C LEU A 108 -1.82 -3.80 15.05
N GLU A 109 -2.10 -4.52 13.96
CA GLU A 109 -3.17 -5.53 13.86
C GLU A 109 -4.56 -4.91 14.17
N ASP A 110 -4.72 -3.64 13.80
CA ASP A 110 -5.94 -2.89 13.96
C ASP A 110 -6.73 -2.84 12.64
N VAL A 111 -8.05 -2.68 12.75
CA VAL A 111 -8.96 -2.58 11.62
C VAL A 111 -9.62 -1.19 11.53
N GLU A 112 -9.12 -0.22 12.27
CA GLU A 112 -9.63 1.14 12.19
C GLU A 112 -9.32 1.76 10.83
N LEU A 113 -10.32 2.44 10.25
CA LEU A 113 -10.17 3.10 8.94
C LEU A 113 -9.27 4.33 9.00
N ALA A 114 -9.30 5.03 10.14
CA ALA A 114 -8.51 6.23 10.37
C ALA A 114 -7.57 6.01 11.55
N THR A 115 -6.28 6.25 11.34
CA THR A 115 -5.28 6.12 12.41
C THR A 115 -5.22 7.37 13.27
N THR A 116 -4.93 7.20 14.58
CA THR A 116 -4.66 8.31 15.49
C THR A 116 -3.23 8.81 15.34
N ASP A 117 -2.93 10.01 15.82
CA ASP A 117 -1.57 10.55 15.83
C ASP A 117 -0.61 9.65 16.64
N GLU A 118 -1.07 9.12 17.78
CA GLU A 118 -0.29 8.18 18.59
C GLU A 118 0.03 6.89 17.82
N ALA A 119 -0.94 6.35 17.07
CA ALA A 119 -0.73 5.17 16.24
C ALA A 119 0.29 5.42 15.11
N ARG A 120 0.29 6.62 14.51
CA ARG A 120 1.27 7.03 13.49
C ARG A 120 2.69 7.22 14.03
N GLU A 121 2.84 7.52 15.33
CA GLU A 121 4.14 7.59 16.00
C GLU A 121 4.73 6.23 16.37
N GLU A 122 3.92 5.16 16.41
CA GLU A 122 4.37 3.82 16.76
C GLU A 122 5.39 3.28 15.76
N LYS A 123 6.54 2.83 16.28
CA LYS A 123 7.64 2.31 15.44
C LYS A 123 7.45 0.83 15.18
N THR A 124 6.74 0.51 14.11
CA THR A 124 6.64 -0.86 13.62
C THR A 124 7.45 -1.03 12.32
N PRO A 125 7.80 -2.25 11.92
CA PRO A 125 8.46 -2.51 10.64
C PRO A 125 7.65 -2.09 9.42
N TRP A 126 6.36 -1.86 9.57
CA TRP A 126 5.43 -1.50 8.50
C TRP A 126 5.08 -0.02 8.46
N ASN A 127 5.10 0.68 9.61
CA ASN A 127 4.63 2.06 9.70
C ASN A 127 5.43 3.03 8.82
N THR A 128 4.83 3.46 7.71
CA THR A 128 5.43 4.37 6.75
C THR A 128 5.34 5.85 7.13
N TYR A 129 4.73 6.20 8.27
CA TYR A 129 4.89 7.50 8.93
C TYR A 129 6.18 7.58 9.75
N ALA A 130 6.63 6.45 10.29
CA ALA A 130 7.80 6.38 11.18
C ALA A 130 9.10 6.03 10.44
N LYS A 131 9.03 5.59 9.18
CA LYS A 131 10.20 5.17 8.38
C LYS A 131 10.09 5.66 6.93
N GLU A 132 11.23 5.81 6.28
CA GLU A 132 11.32 6.03 4.83
C GLU A 132 11.27 4.71 4.06
N GLY A 133 10.84 4.78 2.80
CA GLY A 133 10.76 3.64 1.90
C GLY A 133 9.59 2.70 2.18
N LEU A 134 9.70 1.50 1.63
CA LEU A 134 8.66 0.48 1.72
C LEU A 134 8.57 -0.16 3.12
N PRO A 135 7.38 -0.68 3.51
CA PRO A 135 7.28 -1.57 4.66
C PRO A 135 8.10 -2.84 4.45
N ASP A 136 8.43 -3.52 5.54
CA ASP A 136 9.34 -4.68 5.52
C ASP A 136 8.74 -5.91 4.80
N THR A 137 7.42 -5.96 4.65
CA THR A 137 6.70 -6.99 3.90
C THR A 137 5.55 -6.36 3.13
N PRO A 138 4.96 -7.04 2.14
CA PRO A 138 3.61 -6.72 1.69
C PRO A 138 2.63 -6.65 2.87
N ILE A 139 1.59 -5.86 2.76
CA ILE A 139 0.51 -5.72 3.76
C ILE A 139 -0.81 -6.33 3.31
N ALA A 140 -0.81 -6.90 2.11
CA ALA A 140 -1.90 -7.66 1.50
C ALA A 140 -1.35 -8.54 0.38
N SER A 141 -2.17 -9.46 -0.12
CA SER A 141 -1.89 -10.17 -1.37
C SER A 141 -2.33 -9.30 -2.55
N PRO A 142 -1.40 -8.75 -3.35
CA PRO A 142 -1.76 -7.84 -4.44
C PRO A 142 -2.44 -8.60 -5.58
N SER A 143 -3.43 -7.96 -6.22
CA SER A 143 -4.04 -8.43 -7.45
C SER A 143 -3.08 -8.26 -8.65
N ASP A 144 -3.38 -8.95 -9.76
CA ASP A 144 -2.62 -8.75 -11.00
C ASP A 144 -2.75 -7.31 -11.52
N ASP A 145 -3.90 -6.66 -11.28
CA ASP A 145 -4.14 -5.27 -11.66
C ASP A 145 -3.27 -4.31 -10.85
N ALA A 146 -3.10 -4.56 -9.53
CA ALA A 146 -2.21 -3.76 -8.69
C ALA A 146 -0.73 -3.94 -9.08
N ILE A 147 -0.31 -5.17 -9.40
CA ILE A 147 1.05 -5.44 -9.90
C ILE A 147 1.25 -4.72 -11.24
N LYS A 148 0.31 -4.85 -12.16
CA LYS A 148 0.36 -4.19 -13.47
C LYS A 148 0.41 -2.66 -13.34
N ALA A 149 -0.35 -2.09 -12.43
CA ALA A 149 -0.35 -0.64 -12.19
C ALA A 149 1.02 -0.12 -11.72
N MET A 150 1.75 -0.90 -10.92
CA MET A 150 3.13 -0.56 -10.54
C MET A 150 4.11 -0.61 -11.72
N GLU A 151 3.89 -1.49 -12.68
CA GLU A 151 4.75 -1.64 -13.86
C GLU A 151 4.46 -0.62 -14.96
N GLU A 152 3.18 -0.25 -15.10
CA GLU A 152 2.69 0.69 -16.09
C GLU A 152 1.94 1.85 -15.39
N PRO A 153 2.63 2.61 -14.50
CA PRO A 153 1.99 3.67 -13.75
C PRO A 153 1.60 4.83 -14.67
N ALA A 154 0.54 5.55 -14.33
CA ALA A 154 0.15 6.75 -15.05
C ALA A 154 1.31 7.77 -15.12
N GLU A 155 1.34 8.58 -16.17
CA GLU A 155 2.27 9.72 -16.26
C GLU A 155 1.82 10.86 -15.34
N GLY A 156 2.71 11.39 -14.51
CA GLY A 156 2.42 12.49 -13.61
C GLY A 156 3.49 12.71 -12.55
N ASN A 157 3.44 13.87 -11.90
CA ASN A 157 4.37 14.24 -10.83
C ASN A 157 3.68 14.23 -9.44
N TRP A 158 2.51 13.59 -9.35
CA TRP A 158 1.73 13.58 -8.12
C TRP A 158 2.48 12.93 -6.97
N LYS A 159 2.33 13.55 -5.80
CA LYS A 159 2.88 13.06 -4.53
C LYS A 159 1.79 12.87 -3.47
N PHE A 160 0.60 13.41 -3.73
CA PHE A 160 -0.52 13.41 -2.80
C PHE A 160 -1.81 13.03 -3.52
N PHE A 161 -2.74 12.45 -2.78
CA PHE A 161 -4.10 12.24 -3.24
C PHE A 161 -5.07 12.25 -2.06
N VAL A 162 -6.32 12.60 -2.32
CA VAL A 162 -7.39 12.62 -1.33
C VAL A 162 -8.74 12.47 -2.02
N THR A 163 -9.67 11.78 -1.38
CA THR A 163 -11.07 11.71 -1.82
C THR A 163 -11.79 12.96 -1.35
N VAL A 164 -12.43 13.70 -2.29
CA VAL A 164 -12.95 15.05 -2.04
C VAL A 164 -14.47 15.13 -1.94
N ASP A 165 -15.21 14.06 -2.28
CA ASP A 165 -16.68 14.02 -2.22
C ASP A 165 -17.22 12.64 -1.85
N GLN A 166 -18.52 12.59 -1.55
CA GLN A 166 -19.24 11.37 -1.18
C GLN A 166 -19.40 10.38 -2.35
N GLU A 167 -19.18 10.83 -3.57
CA GLU A 167 -19.17 10.02 -4.78
C GLU A 167 -17.88 9.23 -4.95
N GLY A 168 -16.85 9.52 -4.12
CA GLY A 168 -15.55 8.85 -4.15
C GLY A 168 -14.57 9.46 -5.15
N THR A 169 -14.78 10.71 -5.58
CA THR A 169 -13.86 11.40 -6.48
C THR A 169 -12.52 11.61 -5.80
N THR A 170 -11.45 11.03 -6.37
CA THR A 170 -10.09 11.19 -5.87
C THR A 170 -9.34 12.22 -6.70
N VAL A 171 -8.70 13.17 -6.03
CA VAL A 171 -7.90 14.22 -6.64
C VAL A 171 -6.43 14.02 -6.26
N PHE A 172 -5.56 14.15 -7.28
CA PHE A 172 -4.12 14.00 -7.17
C PHE A 172 -3.44 15.36 -7.25
N SER A 173 -2.42 15.59 -6.44
CA SER A 173 -1.68 16.85 -6.36
C SER A 173 -0.18 16.60 -6.37
N ASP A 174 0.60 17.52 -6.95
CA ASP A 174 2.07 17.44 -6.98
C ASP A 174 2.75 18.28 -5.88
N SER A 175 2.02 19.19 -5.25
CA SER A 175 2.49 20.02 -4.14
C SER A 175 1.63 19.85 -2.89
N TYR A 176 2.26 20.05 -1.72
CA TYR A 176 1.56 19.99 -0.43
C TYR A 176 0.53 21.12 -0.28
N ASP A 177 0.84 22.33 -0.76
CA ASP A 177 -0.09 23.45 -0.70
C ASP A 177 -1.37 23.18 -1.51
N GLU A 178 -1.24 22.57 -2.69
CA GLU A 178 -2.40 22.16 -3.47
C GLU A 178 -3.19 21.07 -2.74
N HIS A 179 -2.51 20.07 -2.18
CA HIS A 179 -3.12 18.99 -1.41
C HIS A 179 -3.93 19.53 -0.23
N LEU A 180 -3.40 20.48 0.56
CA LEU A 180 -4.15 21.11 1.65
C LEU A 180 -5.45 21.74 1.17
N GLY A 181 -5.44 22.41 0.01
CA GLY A 181 -6.67 22.95 -0.58
C GLY A 181 -7.69 21.86 -0.92
N ARG A 182 -7.25 20.66 -1.35
CA ARG A 182 -8.13 19.52 -1.62
C ARG A 182 -8.64 18.85 -0.35
N VAL A 183 -7.83 18.81 0.71
CA VAL A 183 -8.27 18.38 2.06
C VAL A 183 -9.36 19.30 2.57
N ASP A 184 -9.24 20.61 2.41
CA ASP A 184 -10.31 21.56 2.75
C ASP A 184 -11.60 21.30 1.96
N ASP A 185 -11.49 20.91 0.67
CA ASP A 185 -12.66 20.53 -0.14
C ASP A 185 -13.31 19.25 0.44
N ALA A 186 -12.50 18.24 0.80
CA ALA A 186 -12.97 16.99 1.40
C ALA A 186 -13.67 17.19 2.74
N ILE A 187 -13.15 18.08 3.59
CA ILE A 187 -13.78 18.46 4.86
C ILE A 187 -15.12 19.17 4.60
N ARG A 188 -15.18 20.11 3.66
CA ARG A 188 -16.42 20.83 3.32
C ARG A 188 -17.49 19.90 2.75
N SER A 189 -17.11 18.86 2.04
CA SER A 189 -18.02 17.84 1.51
C SER A 189 -18.48 16.83 2.56
N GLY A 190 -17.81 16.79 3.73
CA GLY A 190 -18.10 15.86 4.82
C GLY A 190 -17.53 14.45 4.60
N VAL A 191 -16.58 14.28 3.68
CA VAL A 191 -15.83 13.02 3.50
C VAL A 191 -14.76 12.87 4.57
N LEU A 192 -14.07 13.95 4.91
CA LEU A 192 -13.11 13.99 6.02
C LEU A 192 -13.69 14.72 7.23
N ASP A 193 -13.30 14.27 8.43
CA ASP A 193 -13.71 14.91 9.68
C ASP A 193 -12.85 16.15 9.95
N SER A 194 -13.49 17.29 10.26
CA SER A 194 -12.83 18.56 10.57
C SER A 194 -11.94 18.53 11.82
N LYS A 195 -11.98 17.48 12.62
CA LYS A 195 -11.15 17.32 13.82
C LYS A 195 -9.67 17.08 13.53
N ARG A 196 -9.33 16.73 12.29
CA ARG A 196 -7.92 16.53 11.87
C ARG A 196 -7.10 17.82 11.72
N GLU A 197 -7.73 19.01 11.68
CA GLU A 197 -7.05 20.30 11.49
C GLU A 197 -6.41 20.92 12.75
N GLY A 198 -6.70 20.41 13.94
CA GLY A 198 -6.42 21.14 15.20
C GLY A 198 -5.16 20.73 15.95
N GLU A 199 -4.55 19.60 15.70
CA GLU A 199 -3.51 19.02 16.57
C GLU A 199 -2.18 18.68 15.89
N GLY A 200 -1.99 19.00 14.63
CA GLY A 200 -0.80 18.64 13.84
C GLY A 200 -0.03 19.78 13.19
N ALA A 201 0.00 21.00 13.79
CA ALA A 201 0.89 22.08 13.33
C ALA A 201 2.32 21.93 13.90
N GLY A 202 2.92 20.74 13.75
CA GLY A 202 4.27 20.44 14.16
C GLY A 202 4.94 19.48 13.21
N SER A 203 5.64 20.05 12.23
CA SER A 203 6.61 19.42 11.35
C SER A 203 6.19 18.21 10.50
N GLY A 204 5.83 18.47 9.28
CA GLY A 204 6.24 17.64 8.14
C GLY A 204 5.24 16.60 7.67
N ASN A 205 4.90 16.79 6.44
CA ASN A 205 4.46 15.83 5.44
C ASN A 205 3.14 15.09 5.65
N GLY A 206 2.22 15.61 5.01
CA GLY A 206 1.05 15.19 4.24
C GLY A 206 0.31 13.92 4.62
N ASP A 207 -0.91 14.11 5.10
CA ASP A 207 -1.95 13.09 5.11
C ASP A 207 -2.29 12.64 3.69
N ALA A 208 -1.93 11.43 3.32
CA ALA A 208 -2.37 10.77 2.12
C ALA A 208 -3.18 9.52 2.49
N ALA A 209 -4.24 9.70 3.27
CA ALA A 209 -5.15 8.60 3.56
C ALA A 209 -6.35 8.66 2.61
N ALA A 210 -6.49 7.66 1.76
CA ALA A 210 -7.74 7.40 1.06
C ALA A 210 -8.67 6.67 2.03
N GLU A 211 -9.66 7.35 2.61
CA GLU A 211 -10.77 6.68 3.27
C GLU A 211 -11.65 6.02 2.21
N GLN A 212 -11.72 4.69 2.20
CA GLN A 212 -12.71 3.97 1.41
C GLN A 212 -14.02 3.85 2.21
N PRO A 213 -15.18 4.13 1.61
CA PRO A 213 -16.46 3.81 2.25
C PRO A 213 -16.61 2.28 2.33
N ALA A 214 -16.95 1.77 3.52
CA ALA A 214 -17.29 0.38 3.76
C ALA A 214 -18.49 -0.05 2.89
N GLN A 215 -18.33 -1.13 2.13
CA GLN A 215 -19.44 -1.94 1.63
C GLN A 215 -19.71 -3.10 2.56
#